data_8f337f0a3dfd22aabe9c209c17b5967a
#
_entry.id   8f337f0a3dfd22aabe9c209c17b5967a
#
_cell.length_a   1.000
_cell.length_b   1.000
_cell.length_c   1.000
_cell.angle_alpha   90.00
_cell.angle_beta   90.00
_cell.angle_gamma   90.00
#
_symmetry.space_group_name_H-M   'P 1'
#
loop_
_entity.id
_entity.type
_entity.pdbx_description
1 polymer ?
#
loop_
_entity_poly.entity_id
_entity_poly.type
_entity_poly.pdbx_seq_one_letter_code
_entity_poly.pdbx_strand_id
1 'polypeptide(L)'
;DAQKLALEKDVLGIYVSGHPLEKYMNSIEKQTTARSTDFEPDEESGRAIVRDGQHYVVGGLISNITAKLTKNNQNMAFVTLEDLYGTVEIIVFPTIYQNVKSYLIEDNGLYVKGRASVSEESGKLIAEYIVPIDQIPKEVWIQTENIGEFTDKQQDLYKIIRKYPGKDEIVIFSKKEKAIKRLPTYENISAKNDVFSELKSLFGEKNVKVREKSIEKSQKKR
;
A
#
# COMPACT_ATOMS: atom_id res chain seq x y z
N ASP A 1 -17.38 14.71 4.88
CA ASP A 1 -17.42 14.16 3.50
C ASP A 1 -17.60 12.63 3.48
N ALA A 2 -16.85 11.81 4.23
CA ALA A 2 -16.98 10.35 4.22
C ALA A 2 -18.37 9.84 4.67
N GLN A 3 -18.97 10.46 5.70
CA GLN A 3 -20.32 10.11 6.15
C GLN A 3 -21.41 10.41 5.09
N LYS A 4 -21.22 11.49 4.32
CA LYS A 4 -22.12 11.84 3.22
C LYS A 4 -22.05 10.81 2.09
N LEU A 5 -20.85 10.40 1.72
CA LEU A 5 -20.62 9.37 0.68
C LEU A 5 -21.17 8.00 1.10
N ALA A 6 -21.00 7.62 2.37
CA ALA A 6 -21.59 6.39 2.90
C ALA A 6 -23.13 6.39 2.83
N LEU A 7 -23.77 7.52 3.20
CA LEU A 7 -25.23 7.69 3.08
C LEU A 7 -25.72 7.68 1.62
N GLU A 8 -24.97 8.28 0.69
CA GLU A 8 -25.31 8.25 -0.73
C GLU A 8 -25.30 6.82 -1.29
N LYS A 9 -24.27 6.03 -0.95
CA LYS A 9 -24.18 4.62 -1.35
C LYS A 9 -25.28 3.78 -0.74
N ASP A 10 -25.59 4.01 0.54
CA ASP A 10 -26.60 3.26 1.28
C ASP A 10 -28.03 3.49 0.75
N VAL A 11 -28.33 4.74 0.34
CA VAL A 11 -29.68 5.14 -0.12
C VAL A 11 -29.84 5.01 -1.64
N LEU A 12 -28.80 5.32 -2.41
CA LEU A 12 -28.87 5.41 -3.88
C LEU A 12 -28.13 4.27 -4.60
N GLY A 13 -27.35 3.48 -3.87
CA GLY A 13 -26.49 2.43 -4.45
C GLY A 13 -25.27 2.95 -5.20
N ILE A 14 -25.11 4.28 -5.32
CA ILE A 14 -24.02 4.94 -6.05
C ILE A 14 -23.49 6.15 -5.28
N TYR A 15 -22.25 6.54 -5.57
CA TYR A 15 -21.65 7.79 -5.08
C TYR A 15 -22.00 8.95 -6.01
N VAL A 16 -22.78 9.93 -5.53
CA VAL A 16 -23.17 11.11 -6.32
C VAL A 16 -22.18 12.26 -6.16
N SER A 17 -21.59 12.41 -4.97
CA SER A 17 -20.69 13.53 -4.65
C SER A 17 -19.21 13.26 -4.98
N GLY A 18 -18.90 12.15 -5.67
CA GLY A 18 -17.56 11.71 -6.03
C GLY A 18 -17.19 10.36 -5.40
N HIS A 19 -16.31 9.62 -6.07
CA HIS A 19 -15.90 8.31 -5.58
C HIS A 19 -14.88 8.45 -4.44
N PRO A 20 -15.00 7.69 -3.32
CA PRO A 20 -14.05 7.77 -2.18
C PRO A 20 -12.59 7.57 -2.54
N LEU A 21 -12.30 6.86 -3.65
CA LEU A 21 -10.96 6.64 -4.17
C LEU A 21 -10.36 7.85 -4.89
N GLU A 22 -11.15 8.87 -5.29
CA GLU A 22 -10.63 10.00 -6.06
C GLU A 22 -9.46 10.71 -5.38
N LYS A 23 -9.52 10.88 -4.07
CA LYS A 23 -8.44 11.47 -3.28
C LYS A 23 -7.14 10.66 -3.29
N TYR A 24 -7.21 9.38 -3.64
CA TYR A 24 -6.07 8.46 -3.69
C TYR A 24 -5.59 8.13 -5.12
N MET A 25 -6.22 8.70 -6.16
CA MET A 25 -5.94 8.41 -7.56
C MET A 25 -4.46 8.43 -7.91
N ASN A 26 -3.75 9.49 -7.55
CA ASN A 26 -2.31 9.61 -7.81
C ASN A 26 -1.47 8.51 -7.14
N SER A 27 -1.90 8.03 -5.97
CA SER A 27 -1.23 6.92 -5.28
C SER A 27 -1.59 5.59 -5.93
N ILE A 28 -2.87 5.39 -6.27
CA ILE A 28 -3.35 4.17 -6.93
C ILE A 28 -2.62 3.97 -8.26
N GLU A 29 -2.57 4.97 -9.14
CA GLU A 29 -1.86 4.89 -10.42
C GLU A 29 -0.38 4.55 -10.29
N LYS A 30 0.28 5.00 -9.22
CA LYS A 30 1.70 4.72 -8.97
C LYS A 30 1.97 3.34 -8.36
N GLN A 31 1.02 2.80 -7.63
CA GLN A 31 1.21 1.58 -6.85
C GLN A 31 0.61 0.34 -7.52
N THR A 32 -0.41 0.49 -8.36
CA THR A 32 -1.08 -0.63 -9.05
C THR A 32 -0.36 -1.02 -10.34
N THR A 33 -0.44 -2.29 -10.67
CA THR A 33 0.09 -2.87 -11.93
C THR A 33 -1.00 -3.54 -12.75
N ALA A 34 -2.23 -3.62 -12.22
CA ALA A 34 -3.42 -4.07 -12.92
C ALA A 34 -4.66 -3.37 -12.36
N ARG A 35 -5.70 -3.26 -13.17
CA ARG A 35 -7.05 -2.82 -12.82
C ARG A 35 -7.94 -4.03 -12.54
N SER A 36 -9.06 -3.81 -11.89
CA SER A 36 -10.07 -4.86 -11.67
C SER A 36 -10.53 -5.51 -12.97
N THR A 37 -10.78 -4.70 -14.00
CA THR A 37 -11.22 -5.15 -15.33
C THR A 37 -10.21 -6.03 -16.06
N ASP A 38 -8.91 -5.95 -15.73
CA ASP A 38 -7.89 -6.80 -16.34
C ASP A 38 -8.04 -8.28 -15.93
N PHE A 39 -8.84 -8.56 -14.89
CA PHE A 39 -9.18 -9.90 -14.40
C PHE A 39 -10.45 -10.47 -15.04
N GLU A 40 -11.20 -9.66 -15.76
CA GLU A 40 -12.39 -10.10 -16.50
C GLU A 40 -12.01 -10.49 -17.93
N PRO A 41 -12.78 -11.39 -18.58
CA PRO A 41 -12.60 -11.69 -19.99
C PRO A 41 -12.87 -10.44 -20.84
N ASP A 42 -11.91 -10.07 -21.65
CA ASP A 42 -12.05 -9.03 -22.66
C ASP A 42 -13.11 -9.42 -23.70
N GLU A 43 -13.94 -8.48 -24.14
CA GLU A 43 -15.07 -8.72 -25.06
C GLU A 43 -14.63 -9.30 -26.42
N GLU A 44 -13.43 -8.93 -26.92
CA GLU A 44 -12.94 -9.35 -28.22
C GLU A 44 -12.22 -10.70 -28.15
N SER A 45 -11.36 -10.87 -27.13
CA SER A 45 -10.50 -12.07 -27.01
C SER A 45 -11.13 -13.18 -26.17
N GLY A 46 -12.13 -12.86 -25.35
CA GLY A 46 -12.72 -13.77 -24.36
C GLY A 46 -11.75 -14.22 -23.28
N ARG A 47 -10.64 -13.49 -23.07
CA ARG A 47 -9.59 -13.83 -22.11
C ARG A 47 -9.24 -12.65 -21.23
N ALA A 48 -8.91 -12.93 -19.98
CA ALA A 48 -8.37 -11.91 -19.08
C ALA A 48 -7.01 -11.38 -19.58
N ILE A 49 -6.75 -10.09 -19.36
CA ILE A 49 -5.47 -9.45 -19.67
C ILE A 49 -4.38 -9.96 -18.73
N VAL A 50 -4.72 -10.19 -17.47
CA VAL A 50 -3.80 -10.79 -16.49
C VAL A 50 -3.49 -12.25 -16.85
N ARG A 51 -2.27 -12.66 -16.54
CA ARG A 51 -1.80 -14.03 -16.83
C ARG A 51 -1.77 -14.88 -15.58
N ASP A 52 -2.20 -16.13 -15.71
CA ASP A 52 -2.18 -17.09 -14.60
C ASP A 52 -0.78 -17.21 -13.99
N GLY A 53 -0.73 -17.25 -12.67
CA GLY A 53 0.52 -17.34 -11.90
C GLY A 53 1.37 -16.07 -11.81
N GLN A 54 1.10 -15.02 -12.58
CA GLN A 54 1.83 -13.75 -12.52
C GLN A 54 1.41 -12.90 -11.32
N HIS A 55 2.32 -12.04 -10.88
CA HIS A 55 2.08 -11.15 -9.73
C HIS A 55 1.58 -9.80 -10.19
N TYR A 56 0.53 -9.32 -9.51
CA TYR A 56 -0.08 -8.02 -9.74
C TYR A 56 -0.33 -7.29 -8.43
N VAL A 57 -0.46 -5.97 -8.53
CA VAL A 57 -0.92 -5.09 -7.46
C VAL A 57 -2.21 -4.44 -7.92
N VAL A 58 -3.27 -4.60 -7.15
CA VAL A 58 -4.54 -3.90 -7.34
C VAL A 58 -4.82 -2.99 -6.14
N GLY A 59 -5.62 -1.97 -6.33
CA GLY A 59 -6.02 -1.04 -5.27
C GLY A 59 -7.48 -0.64 -5.41
N GLY A 60 -8.23 -0.65 -4.32
CA GLY A 60 -9.65 -0.35 -4.34
C GLY A 60 -10.29 -0.33 -2.95
N LEU A 61 -11.60 -0.16 -2.92
CA LEU A 61 -12.43 -0.29 -1.71
C LEU A 61 -12.96 -1.72 -1.59
N ILE A 62 -13.11 -2.18 -0.37
CA ILE A 62 -13.81 -3.43 -0.11
C ILE A 62 -15.31 -3.20 -0.29
N SER A 63 -15.92 -3.86 -1.29
CA SER A 63 -17.36 -3.82 -1.51
C SER A 63 -18.11 -5.00 -0.87
N ASN A 64 -17.43 -6.14 -0.65
CA ASN A 64 -18.01 -7.30 0.01
C ASN A 64 -16.93 -8.18 0.65
N ILE A 65 -17.29 -8.87 1.74
CA ILE A 65 -16.43 -9.83 2.44
C ILE A 65 -17.24 -11.08 2.77
N THR A 66 -16.74 -12.22 2.31
CA THR A 66 -17.27 -13.54 2.67
C THR A 66 -16.21 -14.31 3.45
N ALA A 67 -16.37 -14.40 4.77
CA ALA A 67 -15.51 -15.23 5.61
C ALA A 67 -15.90 -16.71 5.48
N LYS A 68 -14.88 -17.58 5.40
CA LYS A 68 -15.05 -19.05 5.34
C LYS A 68 -14.03 -19.76 6.20
N LEU A 69 -14.33 -21.00 6.54
CA LEU A 69 -13.36 -21.94 7.14
C LEU A 69 -12.79 -22.84 6.04
N THR A 70 -11.48 -23.05 6.11
CA THR A 70 -10.82 -24.07 5.28
C THR A 70 -11.16 -25.47 5.78
N LYS A 71 -10.79 -26.51 5.03
CA LYS A 71 -10.91 -27.92 5.44
C LYS A 71 -10.19 -28.21 6.77
N ASN A 72 -9.16 -27.42 7.09
CA ASN A 72 -8.40 -27.53 8.34
C ASN A 72 -8.92 -26.59 9.45
N ASN A 73 -10.17 -26.14 9.35
CA ASN A 73 -10.84 -25.28 10.31
C ASN A 73 -10.12 -23.94 10.60
N GLN A 74 -9.44 -23.40 9.59
CA GLN A 74 -8.76 -22.10 9.66
C GLN A 74 -9.56 -21.03 8.93
N ASN A 75 -9.60 -19.82 9.48
CA ASN A 75 -10.30 -18.69 8.85
C ASN A 75 -9.59 -18.21 7.58
N MET A 76 -10.36 -17.98 6.53
CA MET A 76 -9.98 -17.32 5.29
C MET A 76 -11.10 -16.38 4.85
N ALA A 77 -10.85 -15.53 3.86
CA ALA A 77 -11.88 -14.67 3.29
C ALA A 77 -11.78 -14.60 1.76
N PHE A 78 -12.95 -14.43 1.14
CA PHE A 78 -13.09 -13.90 -0.21
C PHE A 78 -13.51 -12.45 -0.07
N VAL A 79 -12.74 -11.55 -0.68
CA VAL A 79 -12.96 -10.10 -0.61
C VAL A 79 -13.21 -9.59 -2.01
N THR A 80 -14.32 -8.92 -2.24
CA THR A 80 -14.55 -8.19 -3.49
C THR A 80 -13.96 -6.80 -3.33
N LEU A 81 -12.96 -6.49 -4.15
CA LEU A 81 -12.32 -5.19 -4.20
C LEU A 81 -12.85 -4.43 -5.43
N GLU A 82 -13.38 -3.22 -5.20
CA GLU A 82 -13.92 -2.33 -6.21
C GLU A 82 -12.95 -1.18 -6.46
N ASP A 83 -12.55 -0.98 -7.71
CA ASP A 83 -11.82 0.21 -8.16
C ASP A 83 -12.73 1.13 -8.98
N LEU A 84 -12.18 2.08 -9.74
CA LEU A 84 -12.96 2.99 -10.58
C LEU A 84 -13.49 2.34 -11.87
N TYR A 85 -13.10 1.12 -12.16
CA TYR A 85 -13.36 0.47 -13.44
C TYR A 85 -14.27 -0.76 -13.28
N GLY A 86 -14.26 -1.41 -12.12
CA GLY A 86 -15.05 -2.61 -11.86
C GLY A 86 -14.64 -3.27 -10.53
N THR A 87 -14.77 -4.58 -10.46
CA THR A 87 -14.50 -5.38 -9.26
C THR A 87 -13.56 -6.54 -9.55
N VAL A 88 -12.81 -6.97 -8.54
CA VAL A 88 -11.98 -8.17 -8.60
C VAL A 88 -12.11 -8.97 -7.31
N GLU A 89 -12.21 -10.29 -7.41
CA GLU A 89 -12.23 -11.16 -6.24
C GLU A 89 -10.81 -11.43 -5.74
N ILE A 90 -10.59 -11.18 -4.45
CA ILE A 90 -9.34 -11.42 -3.74
C ILE A 90 -9.51 -12.63 -2.82
N ILE A 91 -8.65 -13.62 -2.94
CA ILE A 91 -8.62 -14.78 -2.04
C ILE A 91 -7.58 -14.53 -0.96
N VAL A 92 -8.03 -14.45 0.28
CA VAL A 92 -7.20 -14.19 1.46
C VAL A 92 -7.08 -15.47 2.28
N PHE A 93 -6.01 -16.23 2.03
CA PHE A 93 -5.74 -17.48 2.75
C PHE A 93 -5.34 -17.25 4.23
N PRO A 94 -5.44 -18.27 5.10
CA PRO A 94 -5.31 -18.14 6.55
C PRO A 94 -4.05 -17.41 7.02
N THR A 95 -2.90 -17.68 6.42
CA THR A 95 -1.63 -17.03 6.77
C THR A 95 -1.68 -15.51 6.61
N ILE A 96 -2.32 -15.03 5.54
CA ILE A 96 -2.49 -13.59 5.31
C ILE A 96 -3.65 -13.07 6.16
N TYR A 97 -4.77 -13.79 6.21
CA TYR A 97 -5.97 -13.40 6.94
C TYR A 97 -5.68 -13.04 8.41
N GLN A 98 -4.88 -13.85 9.11
CA GLN A 98 -4.52 -13.61 10.51
C GLN A 98 -3.86 -12.25 10.74
N ASN A 99 -3.09 -11.76 9.77
CA ASN A 99 -2.34 -10.52 9.88
C ASN A 99 -3.16 -9.29 9.46
N VAL A 100 -4.22 -9.48 8.66
CA VAL A 100 -4.94 -8.38 8.01
C VAL A 100 -6.42 -8.30 8.37
N LYS A 101 -6.95 -9.21 9.18
CA LYS A 101 -8.38 -9.28 9.55
C LYS A 101 -8.95 -7.97 10.07
N SER A 102 -8.14 -7.15 10.75
CA SER A 102 -8.55 -5.83 11.26
C SER A 102 -8.74 -4.79 10.16
N TYR A 103 -8.23 -5.03 8.96
CA TYR A 103 -8.38 -4.15 7.79
C TYR A 103 -9.50 -4.61 6.86
N LEU A 104 -9.95 -5.87 7.00
CA LEU A 104 -11.01 -6.44 6.18
C LEU A 104 -12.37 -5.97 6.72
N ILE A 105 -12.72 -4.75 6.39
CA ILE A 105 -13.97 -4.08 6.75
C ILE A 105 -14.48 -3.42 5.47
N GLU A 106 -15.79 -3.52 5.20
CA GLU A 106 -16.42 -2.88 4.03
C GLU A 106 -16.11 -1.38 4.00
N ASP A 107 -15.98 -0.83 2.82
CA ASP A 107 -15.57 0.53 2.49
C ASP A 107 -14.11 0.90 2.87
N ASN A 108 -13.33 0.01 3.47
CA ASN A 108 -11.90 0.24 3.64
C ASN A 108 -11.17 0.18 2.31
N GLY A 109 -10.27 1.14 2.08
CA GLY A 109 -9.37 1.14 0.93
C GLY A 109 -8.13 0.30 1.16
N LEU A 110 -7.84 -0.63 0.25
CA LEU A 110 -6.69 -1.54 0.33
C LEU A 110 -5.88 -1.53 -0.95
N TYR A 111 -4.57 -1.73 -0.80
CA TYR A 111 -3.72 -2.30 -1.85
C TYR A 111 -3.51 -3.78 -1.55
N VAL A 112 -3.62 -4.58 -2.59
CA VAL A 112 -3.39 -6.02 -2.53
C VAL A 112 -2.36 -6.40 -3.59
N LYS A 113 -1.23 -6.94 -3.16
CA LYS A 113 -0.29 -7.63 -4.02
C LYS A 113 -0.55 -9.13 -3.93
N GLY A 114 -0.61 -9.79 -5.07
CA GLY A 114 -0.87 -11.22 -5.09
C GLY A 114 -0.55 -11.83 -6.43
N ARG A 115 -0.82 -13.12 -6.53
CA ARG A 115 -0.67 -13.90 -7.74
C ARG A 115 -2.03 -14.12 -8.39
N ALA A 116 -2.14 -13.82 -9.68
CA ALA A 116 -3.36 -14.09 -10.43
C ALA A 116 -3.62 -15.60 -10.53
N SER A 117 -4.88 -15.97 -10.40
CA SER A 117 -5.41 -17.29 -10.69
C SER A 117 -6.50 -17.11 -11.74
N VAL A 118 -6.22 -17.50 -12.98
CA VAL A 118 -7.09 -17.28 -14.12
C VAL A 118 -7.72 -18.61 -14.53
N SER A 119 -9.04 -18.64 -14.65
CA SER A 119 -9.82 -19.71 -15.22
C SER A 119 -10.43 -19.28 -16.56
N GLU A 120 -11.19 -20.16 -17.21
CA GLU A 120 -11.86 -19.84 -18.48
C GLU A 120 -12.87 -18.68 -18.34
N GLU A 121 -13.47 -18.51 -17.17
CA GLU A 121 -14.54 -17.53 -16.95
C GLU A 121 -14.06 -16.21 -16.34
N SER A 122 -13.03 -16.22 -15.47
CA SER A 122 -12.54 -15.02 -14.81
C SER A 122 -11.21 -15.22 -14.11
N GLY A 123 -10.50 -14.11 -13.85
CA GLY A 123 -9.32 -14.06 -12.99
C GLY A 123 -9.67 -13.67 -11.56
N LYS A 124 -8.89 -14.17 -10.61
CA LYS A 124 -8.93 -13.81 -9.19
C LYS A 124 -7.51 -13.51 -8.74
N LEU A 125 -7.35 -12.76 -7.65
CA LEU A 125 -6.04 -12.48 -7.08
C LEU A 125 -5.87 -13.22 -5.74
N ILE A 126 -4.89 -14.11 -5.65
CA ILE A 126 -4.50 -14.77 -4.41
C ILE A 126 -3.58 -13.82 -3.65
N ALA A 127 -4.06 -13.26 -2.55
CA ALA A 127 -3.34 -12.26 -1.78
C ALA A 127 -2.07 -12.82 -1.13
N GLU A 128 -0.97 -12.08 -1.24
CA GLU A 128 0.31 -12.34 -0.58
C GLU A 128 0.72 -11.19 0.34
N TYR A 129 0.28 -9.97 0.04
CA TYR A 129 0.50 -8.79 0.87
C TYR A 129 -0.69 -7.85 0.74
N ILE A 130 -1.19 -7.37 1.86
CA ILE A 130 -2.30 -6.41 1.94
C ILE A 130 -1.88 -5.27 2.85
N VAL A 131 -2.18 -4.04 2.43
CA VAL A 131 -1.95 -2.83 3.22
C VAL A 131 -3.07 -1.82 2.97
N PRO A 132 -3.59 -1.15 4.02
CA PRO A 132 -4.53 -0.04 3.84
C PRO A 132 -3.91 1.09 2.99
N ILE A 133 -4.72 1.73 2.14
CA ILE A 133 -4.26 2.79 1.21
C ILE A 133 -3.61 3.94 1.98
N ASP A 134 -4.10 4.27 3.17
CA ASP A 134 -3.58 5.34 4.02
C ASP A 134 -2.39 4.93 4.89
N GLN A 135 -1.99 3.65 4.85
CA GLN A 135 -0.91 3.09 5.68
C GLN A 135 0.27 2.54 4.86
N ILE A 136 0.42 2.99 3.62
CA ILE A 136 1.58 2.62 2.82
C ILE A 136 2.84 3.04 3.56
N PRO A 137 3.80 2.12 3.81
CA PRO A 137 5.07 2.48 4.41
C PRO A 137 5.81 3.50 3.56
N LYS A 138 6.41 4.50 4.20
CA LYS A 138 7.17 5.55 3.53
C LYS A 138 8.67 5.37 3.73
N GLU A 139 9.42 5.93 2.82
CA GLU A 139 10.86 6.15 2.95
C GLU A 139 11.10 7.65 3.11
N VAL A 140 11.80 8.02 4.17
CA VAL A 140 12.28 9.38 4.38
C VAL A 140 13.72 9.44 3.92
N TRP A 141 13.93 10.03 2.77
CA TRP A 141 15.24 10.21 2.15
C TRP A 141 15.89 11.48 2.65
N ILE A 142 17.07 11.34 3.24
CA ILE A 142 17.92 12.43 3.70
C ILE A 142 19.18 12.43 2.86
N GLN A 143 19.41 13.54 2.16
CA GLN A 143 20.59 13.71 1.32
C GLN A 143 21.65 14.50 2.09
N THR A 144 22.89 14.01 2.07
CA THR A 144 24.06 14.70 2.63
C THR A 144 25.11 14.92 1.53
N GLU A 145 25.98 15.89 1.68
CA GLU A 145 27.07 16.13 0.72
C GLU A 145 28.08 14.97 0.75
N ASN A 146 28.39 14.46 1.93
CA ASN A 146 29.32 13.35 2.13
C ASN A 146 28.98 12.58 3.41
N ILE A 147 29.67 11.47 3.66
CA ILE A 147 29.49 10.62 4.84
C ILE A 147 29.87 11.36 6.13
N GLY A 148 30.85 12.28 6.07
CA GLY A 148 31.26 13.08 7.21
C GLY A 148 30.12 13.94 7.74
N GLU A 149 29.40 14.64 6.86
CA GLU A 149 28.22 15.44 7.26
C GLU A 149 27.15 14.58 7.97
N PHE A 150 26.90 13.36 7.48
CA PHE A 150 26.00 12.45 8.16
C PHE A 150 26.51 12.09 9.57
N THR A 151 27.81 11.79 9.70
CA THR A 151 28.42 11.41 10.97
C THR A 151 28.32 12.54 12.01
N ASP A 152 28.58 13.77 11.58
CA ASP A 152 28.51 14.96 12.45
C ASP A 152 27.09 15.21 12.95
N LYS A 153 26.07 14.96 12.12
CA LYS A 153 24.66 15.19 12.44
C LYS A 153 23.94 13.96 13.02
N GLN A 154 24.61 12.82 13.11
CA GLN A 154 24.01 11.54 13.48
C GLN A 154 23.38 11.55 14.88
N GLN A 155 24.03 12.19 15.86
CA GLN A 155 23.50 12.25 17.21
C GLN A 155 22.17 13.04 17.30
N ASP A 156 22.06 14.15 16.56
CA ASP A 156 20.84 14.95 16.53
C ASP A 156 19.74 14.24 15.74
N LEU A 157 20.08 13.54 14.66
CA LEU A 157 19.14 12.67 13.95
C LEU A 157 18.56 11.61 14.90
N TYR A 158 19.38 10.95 15.71
CA TYR A 158 18.89 9.95 16.66
C TYR A 158 17.99 10.54 17.76
N LYS A 159 18.18 11.79 18.16
CA LYS A 159 17.24 12.49 19.07
C LYS A 159 15.86 12.62 18.40
N ILE A 160 15.84 13.02 17.13
CA ILE A 160 14.59 13.13 16.36
C ILE A 160 13.93 11.75 16.21
N ILE A 161 14.68 10.70 15.85
CA ILE A 161 14.15 9.33 15.72
C ILE A 161 13.47 8.87 17.01
N ARG A 162 14.11 9.07 18.15
CA ARG A 162 13.55 8.68 19.46
C ARG A 162 12.29 9.44 19.84
N LYS A 163 12.17 10.69 19.38
CA LYS A 163 10.98 11.53 19.64
C LYS A 163 9.77 11.10 18.79
N TYR A 164 10.02 10.57 17.60
CA TYR A 164 8.97 10.22 16.63
C TYR A 164 9.05 8.76 16.15
N PRO A 165 8.97 7.76 17.02
CA PRO A 165 9.06 6.37 16.61
C PRO A 165 7.89 5.98 15.70
N GLY A 166 8.14 5.13 14.70
CA GLY A 166 7.12 4.73 13.74
C GLY A 166 7.51 3.57 12.83
N LYS A 167 6.89 3.54 11.63
CA LYS A 167 7.06 2.44 10.67
C LYS A 167 7.81 2.84 9.40
N ASP A 168 8.05 4.15 9.21
CA ASP A 168 8.64 4.69 8.00
C ASP A 168 10.17 4.65 8.07
N GLU A 169 10.79 4.19 7.00
CA GLU A 169 12.22 3.92 6.93
C GLU A 169 13.01 5.18 6.65
N ILE A 170 14.15 5.34 7.30
CA ILE A 170 15.10 6.42 6.97
C ILE A 170 16.17 5.89 6.02
N VAL A 171 16.38 6.62 4.94
CA VAL A 171 17.39 6.34 3.91
C VAL A 171 18.31 7.55 3.77
N ILE A 172 19.59 7.36 4.05
CA ILE A 172 20.62 8.38 3.87
C ILE A 172 21.27 8.21 2.51
N PHE A 173 21.33 9.27 1.74
CA PHE A 173 22.05 9.31 0.46
C PHE A 173 23.19 10.31 0.52
N SER A 174 24.43 9.83 0.39
CA SER A 174 25.62 10.66 0.29
C SER A 174 25.93 10.98 -1.18
N LYS A 175 25.98 12.27 -1.52
CA LYS A 175 26.21 12.73 -2.90
C LYS A 175 27.61 12.40 -3.40
N LYS A 176 28.62 12.70 -2.60
CA LYS A 176 30.03 12.55 -2.99
C LYS A 176 30.40 11.10 -3.23
N GLU A 177 30.02 10.22 -2.33
CA GLU A 177 30.30 8.80 -2.39
C GLU A 177 29.28 8.02 -3.24
N LYS A 178 28.15 8.65 -3.65
CA LYS A 178 27.01 8.03 -4.33
C LYS A 178 26.49 6.79 -3.57
N ALA A 179 26.56 6.84 -2.25
CA ALA A 179 26.27 5.74 -1.36
C ALA A 179 24.88 5.89 -0.72
N ILE A 180 24.20 4.77 -0.55
CA ILE A 180 22.90 4.69 0.14
C ILE A 180 23.08 3.86 1.40
N LYS A 181 22.67 4.42 2.55
CA LYS A 181 22.60 3.72 3.83
C LYS A 181 21.16 3.71 4.29
N ARG A 182 20.60 2.52 4.51
CA ARG A 182 19.29 2.33 5.16
C ARG A 182 19.51 2.15 6.64
N LEU A 183 18.77 2.90 7.47
CA LEU A 183 18.85 2.70 8.91
C LEU A 183 18.08 1.42 9.30
N PRO A 184 18.46 0.76 10.41
CA PRO A 184 17.77 -0.42 10.89
C PRO A 184 16.29 -0.14 11.22
N THR A 185 15.43 -1.14 11.14
CA THR A 185 13.99 -0.99 11.35
C THR A 185 13.58 -0.48 12.72
N TYR A 186 14.41 -0.68 13.75
CA TYR A 186 14.20 -0.11 15.08
C TYR A 186 14.49 1.40 15.15
N GLU A 187 15.05 1.97 14.09
CA GLU A 187 15.27 3.41 13.90
C GLU A 187 14.25 4.03 12.95
N ASN A 188 13.16 3.34 12.63
CA ASN A 188 12.07 3.86 11.82
C ASN A 188 11.33 4.97 12.56
N ILE A 189 10.80 5.93 11.79
CA ILE A 189 10.08 7.10 12.29
C ILE A 189 8.62 7.11 11.84
N SER A 190 7.81 7.94 12.48
CA SER A 190 6.48 8.29 12.01
C SER A 190 6.57 9.53 11.14
N ALA A 191 6.52 9.34 9.81
CA ALA A 191 6.67 10.39 8.80
C ALA A 191 5.44 11.32 8.76
N LYS A 192 5.25 12.15 9.81
CA LYS A 192 4.23 13.18 9.94
C LYS A 192 4.86 14.58 9.85
N ASN A 193 4.04 15.62 9.71
CA ASN A 193 4.49 17.00 9.45
C ASN A 193 5.53 17.52 10.45
N ASP A 194 5.39 17.21 11.75
CA ASP A 194 6.29 17.72 12.78
C ASP A 194 7.73 17.20 12.62
N VAL A 195 7.88 15.91 12.29
CA VAL A 195 9.19 15.31 12.09
C VAL A 195 9.91 15.90 10.87
N PHE A 196 9.16 16.25 9.82
CA PHE A 196 9.75 16.87 8.64
C PHE A 196 10.34 18.24 8.92
N SER A 197 9.69 19.03 9.76
CA SER A 197 10.21 20.35 10.14
C SER A 197 11.56 20.23 10.85
N GLU A 198 11.70 19.28 11.78
CA GLU A 198 12.96 19.06 12.50
C GLU A 198 14.05 18.48 11.57
N LEU A 199 13.71 17.49 10.73
CA LEU A 199 14.66 16.93 9.76
C LEU A 199 15.14 17.95 8.73
N LYS A 200 14.24 18.79 8.23
CA LYS A 200 14.57 19.86 7.29
C LYS A 200 15.41 20.96 7.93
N SER A 201 15.17 21.27 9.20
CA SER A 201 16.03 22.20 9.97
C SER A 201 17.44 21.64 10.14
N LEU A 202 17.59 20.34 10.37
CA LEU A 202 18.89 19.69 10.57
C LEU A 202 19.68 19.49 9.27
N PHE A 203 19.02 19.03 8.19
CA PHE A 203 19.69 18.66 6.95
C PHE A 203 19.48 19.63 5.78
N GLY A 204 18.57 20.60 5.94
CA GLY A 204 18.18 21.57 4.92
C GLY A 204 16.91 21.16 4.16
N GLU A 205 16.10 22.15 3.80
CA GLU A 205 14.76 21.99 3.19
C GLU A 205 14.77 21.08 1.95
N LYS A 206 15.76 21.27 1.07
CA LYS A 206 15.86 20.53 -0.21
C LYS A 206 16.40 19.10 -0.07
N ASN A 207 16.98 18.79 1.08
CA ASN A 207 17.71 17.55 1.32
C ASN A 207 16.85 16.47 1.98
N VAL A 208 15.61 16.79 2.38
CA VAL A 208 14.68 15.85 2.99
C VAL A 208 13.50 15.63 2.05
N LYS A 209 13.30 14.40 1.62
CA LYS A 209 12.19 13.99 0.74
C LYS A 209 11.48 12.75 1.27
N VAL A 210 10.18 12.68 1.05
CA VAL A 210 9.37 11.51 1.41
C VAL A 210 8.90 10.82 0.14
N ARG A 211 8.90 9.51 0.19
CA ARG A 211 8.47 8.66 -0.89
C ARG A 211 7.71 7.46 -0.33
N GLU A 212 6.58 7.12 -0.91
CA GLU A 212 5.90 5.85 -0.62
C GLU A 212 6.75 4.68 -1.11
N LYS A 213 6.82 3.62 -0.32
CA LYS A 213 7.43 2.36 -0.78
C LYS A 213 6.59 1.75 -1.88
N SER A 214 7.25 1.21 -2.91
CA SER A 214 6.56 0.45 -3.95
C SER A 214 5.99 -0.85 -3.36
N ILE A 215 4.69 -1.05 -3.51
CA ILE A 215 4.00 -2.28 -3.07
C ILE A 215 4.42 -3.45 -3.96
N GLU A 216 4.63 -3.21 -5.25
CA GLU A 216 5.11 -4.23 -6.18
C GLU A 216 6.43 -4.86 -5.71
N LYS A 217 7.37 -4.03 -5.21
CA LYS A 217 8.67 -4.46 -4.70
C LYS A 217 8.64 -4.99 -3.27
N SER A 218 7.49 -4.91 -2.60
CA SER A 218 7.34 -5.43 -1.24
C SER A 218 7.51 -6.94 -1.22
N GLN A 219 8.42 -7.42 -0.38
CA GLN A 219 8.64 -8.84 -0.19
C GLN A 219 7.64 -9.41 0.82
N LYS A 220 7.26 -10.68 0.62
CA LYS A 220 6.53 -11.46 1.61
C LYS A 220 7.36 -11.49 2.91
N LYS A 221 6.86 -10.95 4.01
CA LYS A 221 7.48 -11.21 5.31
C LYS A 221 7.42 -12.72 5.56
N ARG A 222 8.58 -13.37 5.58
CA ARG A 222 8.73 -14.76 5.98
C ARG A 222 8.43 -14.91 7.47
#